data_0f9adfb6555f7f1be09a9748643193dd
#
_entry.id   0f9adfb6555f7f1be09a9748643193dd
#
_cell.length_a   1.000
_cell.length_b   1.000
_cell.length_c   1.000
_cell.angle_alpha   90.00
_cell.angle_beta   90.00
_cell.angle_gamma   90.00
#
_symmetry.space_group_name_H-M   'P 1'
#
loop_
_entity.id
_entity.type
_entity.pdbx_description
1 polymer ?
#
loop_
_entity_poly.entity_id
_entity_poly.type
_entity_poly.pdbx_seq_one_letter_code
_entity_poly.pdbx_strand_id
1 'polypeptide(L)'
;MRPSVTSVSDRCLLVGDAAGQVKPTTGGGIFYALRCGDIAAEVMSECLESGDLSKEALLPYENRWKSEFGRELRLGYLARLVYERLGARELDMILGIASTSGILDDDVSFYHHGELVVRAVKSRLFATFLDSIPMIGTPAGGDS
;
A
#
# COMPACT_ATOMS: atom_id res chain seq x y z
N MET A 1 7.63 -1.68 -4.77
CA MET A 1 6.92 -1.80 -6.05
C MET A 1 5.80 -0.78 -6.07
N ARG A 2 5.60 -0.04 -7.16
CA ARG A 2 4.55 0.99 -7.25
C ARG A 2 3.24 0.28 -7.59
N PRO A 3 2.11 0.55 -6.90
CA PRO A 3 0.83 -0.02 -7.29
C PRO A 3 0.55 0.27 -8.76
N SER A 4 0.15 -0.74 -9.54
CA SER A 4 -0.15 -0.57 -10.94
C SER A 4 -1.25 0.48 -11.14
N VAL A 5 -1.08 1.30 -12.16
CA VAL A 5 -2.10 2.31 -12.52
C VAL A 5 -3.33 1.62 -13.10
N THR A 6 -3.13 0.54 -13.86
CA THR A 6 -4.21 -0.28 -14.42
C THR A 6 -3.83 -1.76 -14.39
N SER A 7 -4.78 -2.60 -14.05
CA SER A 7 -4.64 -4.07 -14.02
C SER A 7 -5.49 -4.76 -15.08
N VAL A 8 -6.14 -4.00 -15.97
CA VAL A 8 -7.00 -4.51 -17.02
C VAL A 8 -6.67 -3.93 -18.38
N SER A 9 -6.79 -4.73 -19.41
CA SER A 9 -6.77 -4.35 -20.82
C SER A 9 -7.69 -5.31 -21.58
N ASP A 10 -7.93 -5.04 -22.88
CA ASP A 10 -8.71 -5.95 -23.70
C ASP A 10 -8.13 -7.37 -23.62
N ARG A 11 -8.97 -8.32 -23.24
CA ARG A 11 -8.64 -9.75 -23.10
C ARG A 11 -7.51 -10.05 -22.12
N CYS A 12 -7.21 -9.13 -21.17
CA CYS A 12 -6.08 -9.28 -20.27
C CYS A 12 -6.39 -8.75 -18.88
N LEU A 13 -6.10 -9.57 -17.86
CA LEU A 13 -6.09 -9.20 -16.44
C LEU A 13 -4.68 -9.45 -15.88
N LEU A 14 -4.20 -8.53 -15.06
CA LEU A 14 -3.00 -8.70 -14.27
C LEU A 14 -3.38 -9.01 -12.82
N VAL A 15 -2.77 -10.04 -12.24
CA VAL A 15 -3.04 -10.49 -10.87
C VAL A 15 -1.72 -10.62 -10.10
N GLY A 16 -1.76 -10.41 -8.80
CA GLY A 16 -0.61 -10.55 -7.91
C GLY A 16 0.45 -9.48 -8.12
N ASP A 17 1.71 -9.88 -8.03
CA ASP A 17 2.86 -8.96 -8.12
C ASP A 17 2.91 -8.19 -9.44
N ALA A 18 2.48 -8.81 -10.53
CA ALA A 18 2.39 -8.17 -11.84
C ALA A 18 1.43 -6.96 -11.84
N ALA A 19 0.38 -7.00 -11.01
CA ALA A 19 -0.56 -5.90 -10.83
C ALA A 19 -0.16 -4.96 -9.66
N GLY A 20 0.96 -5.21 -9.00
CA GLY A 20 1.36 -4.48 -7.79
C GLY A 20 0.52 -4.82 -6.55
N GLN A 21 -0.18 -5.96 -6.56
CA GLN A 21 -1.00 -6.47 -5.46
C GLN A 21 -0.13 -7.19 -4.42
N VAL A 22 0.79 -6.45 -3.84
CA VAL A 22 1.79 -6.94 -2.89
C VAL A 22 2.02 -5.90 -1.81
N LYS A 23 2.27 -6.34 -0.57
CA LYS A 23 2.61 -5.42 0.54
C LYS A 23 3.89 -4.67 0.22
N PRO A 24 3.87 -3.35 0.07
CA PRO A 24 5.07 -2.59 -0.28
C PRO A 24 6.16 -2.63 0.81
N THR A 25 5.77 -2.88 2.06
CA THR A 25 6.67 -2.88 3.23
C THR A 25 7.42 -4.19 3.40
N THR A 26 6.77 -5.34 3.17
CA THR A 26 7.33 -6.67 3.47
C THR A 26 7.51 -7.55 2.25
N GLY A 27 6.94 -7.17 1.09
CA GLY A 27 6.94 -8.01 -0.11
C GLY A 27 5.96 -9.20 -0.05
N GLY A 28 5.15 -9.31 1.01
CA GLY A 28 4.16 -10.38 1.16
C GLY A 28 2.99 -10.19 0.19
N GLY A 29 2.88 -11.03 -0.85
CA GLY A 29 1.87 -10.90 -1.92
C GLY A 29 0.89 -12.07 -2.01
N ILE A 30 1.18 -13.23 -1.37
CA ILE A 30 0.42 -14.47 -1.58
C ILE A 30 -1.07 -14.28 -1.28
N PHE A 31 -1.41 -13.67 -0.15
CA PHE A 31 -2.81 -13.41 0.22
C PHE A 31 -3.53 -12.55 -0.83
N TYR A 32 -2.91 -11.43 -1.23
CA TYR A 32 -3.49 -10.53 -2.24
C TYR A 32 -3.61 -11.22 -3.60
N ALA A 33 -2.60 -11.99 -4.00
CA ALA A 33 -2.61 -12.72 -5.26
C ALA A 33 -3.75 -13.75 -5.31
N LEU A 34 -3.96 -14.52 -4.23
CA LEU A 34 -5.06 -15.48 -4.13
C LEU A 34 -6.41 -14.77 -4.15
N ARG A 35 -6.60 -13.77 -3.30
CA ARG A 35 -7.88 -13.06 -3.22
C ARG A 35 -8.22 -12.29 -4.50
N CYS A 36 -7.24 -11.64 -5.12
CA CYS A 36 -7.43 -10.99 -6.42
C CYS A 36 -7.63 -12.02 -7.54
N GLY A 37 -7.04 -13.22 -7.42
CA GLY A 37 -7.29 -14.35 -8.30
C GLY A 37 -8.75 -14.81 -8.28
N ASP A 38 -9.35 -14.91 -7.09
CA ASP A 38 -10.78 -15.23 -6.95
C ASP A 38 -11.65 -14.19 -7.66
N ILE A 39 -11.40 -12.90 -7.40
CA ILE A 39 -12.14 -11.81 -8.04
C ILE A 39 -11.96 -11.84 -9.57
N ALA A 40 -10.72 -12.11 -10.03
CA ALA A 40 -10.43 -12.22 -11.46
C ALA A 40 -11.18 -13.39 -12.11
N ALA A 41 -11.24 -14.54 -11.43
CA ALA A 41 -11.96 -15.71 -11.91
C ALA A 41 -13.46 -15.48 -12.06
N GLU A 42 -14.08 -14.83 -11.06
CA GLU A 42 -15.49 -14.48 -11.12
C GLU A 42 -15.80 -13.58 -12.31
N VAL A 43 -15.09 -12.44 -12.43
CA VAL A 43 -15.31 -11.48 -13.51
C VAL A 43 -15.00 -12.08 -14.87
N MET A 44 -13.93 -12.85 -14.98
CA MET A 44 -13.56 -13.52 -16.25
C MET A 44 -14.62 -14.52 -16.69
N SER A 45 -15.21 -15.28 -15.75
CA SER A 45 -16.29 -16.23 -16.04
C SER A 45 -17.50 -15.50 -16.63
N GLU A 46 -17.96 -14.43 -15.99
CA GLU A 46 -19.07 -13.58 -16.48
C GLU A 46 -18.80 -13.01 -17.87
N CYS A 47 -17.57 -12.54 -18.11
CA CYS A 47 -17.17 -11.99 -19.40
C CYS A 47 -17.08 -13.06 -20.50
N LEU A 48 -16.64 -14.28 -20.18
CA LEU A 48 -16.60 -15.40 -21.11
C LEU A 48 -18.01 -15.87 -21.50
N GLU A 49 -18.93 -15.92 -20.54
CA GLU A 49 -20.34 -16.29 -20.78
C GLU A 49 -21.05 -15.26 -21.66
N SER A 50 -20.76 -13.96 -21.48
CA SER A 50 -21.31 -12.89 -22.32
C SER A 50 -20.62 -12.77 -23.69
N GLY A 51 -19.44 -13.35 -23.84
CA GLY A 51 -18.59 -13.20 -25.04
C GLY A 51 -17.92 -11.83 -25.16
N ASP A 52 -18.02 -10.96 -24.14
CA ASP A 52 -17.40 -9.64 -24.11
C ASP A 52 -16.17 -9.64 -23.19
N LEU A 53 -15.00 -9.55 -23.78
CA LEU A 53 -13.70 -9.45 -23.10
C LEU A 53 -13.04 -8.07 -23.31
N SER A 54 -13.85 -7.05 -23.58
CA SER A 54 -13.36 -5.68 -23.67
C SER A 54 -12.81 -5.22 -22.31
N LYS A 55 -11.98 -4.19 -22.32
CA LYS A 55 -11.48 -3.56 -21.12
C LYS A 55 -12.63 -3.11 -20.21
N GLU A 56 -13.68 -2.58 -20.78
CA GLU A 56 -14.88 -2.10 -20.09
C GLU A 56 -15.58 -3.24 -19.34
N ALA A 57 -15.74 -4.38 -19.97
CA ALA A 57 -16.33 -5.57 -19.34
C ALA A 57 -15.45 -6.12 -18.21
N LEU A 58 -14.13 -5.99 -18.32
CA LEU A 58 -13.17 -6.45 -17.31
C LEU A 58 -12.91 -5.45 -16.18
N LEU A 59 -13.33 -4.17 -16.30
CA LEU A 59 -13.16 -3.13 -15.27
C LEU A 59 -13.73 -3.49 -13.88
N PRO A 60 -14.82 -4.26 -13.74
CA PRO A 60 -15.29 -4.69 -12.42
C PRO A 60 -14.22 -5.39 -11.58
N TYR A 61 -13.31 -6.15 -12.18
CA TYR A 61 -12.17 -6.74 -11.49
C TYR A 61 -11.30 -5.67 -10.81
N GLU A 62 -10.89 -4.65 -11.57
CA GLU A 62 -10.03 -3.58 -11.06
C GLU A 62 -10.73 -2.78 -9.95
N ASN A 63 -12.01 -2.48 -10.13
CA ASN A 63 -12.81 -1.76 -9.14
C ASN A 63 -12.98 -2.55 -7.85
N ARG A 64 -13.27 -3.86 -7.92
CA ARG A 64 -13.46 -4.73 -6.76
C ARG A 64 -12.18 -4.83 -5.92
N TRP A 65 -11.04 -5.20 -6.53
CA TRP A 65 -9.81 -5.33 -5.75
C TRP A 65 -9.29 -3.99 -5.22
N LYS A 66 -9.47 -2.88 -5.96
CA LYS A 66 -9.09 -1.54 -5.48
C LYS A 66 -9.97 -1.05 -4.33
N SER A 67 -11.24 -1.40 -4.31
CA SER A 67 -12.14 -1.08 -3.19
C SER A 67 -11.77 -1.88 -1.93
N GLU A 68 -11.33 -3.13 -2.08
CA GLU A 68 -10.96 -4.02 -0.98
C GLU A 68 -9.56 -3.69 -0.42
N PHE A 69 -8.55 -3.51 -1.28
CA PHE A 69 -7.15 -3.40 -0.87
C PHE A 69 -6.44 -2.12 -1.31
N GLY A 70 -7.01 -1.36 -2.22
CA GLY A 70 -6.30 -0.24 -2.86
C GLY A 70 -5.83 0.83 -1.87
N ARG A 71 -6.63 1.10 -0.82
CA ARG A 71 -6.26 2.04 0.24
C ARG A 71 -5.08 1.54 1.07
N GLU A 72 -5.11 0.28 1.47
CA GLU A 72 -4.06 -0.36 2.27
C GLU A 72 -2.73 -0.38 1.51
N LEU A 73 -2.75 -0.85 0.26
CA LEU A 73 -1.56 -0.90 -0.58
C LEU A 73 -0.97 0.48 -0.83
N ARG A 74 -1.81 1.49 -1.02
CA ARG A 74 -1.36 2.89 -1.19
C ARG A 74 -0.70 3.44 0.07
N LEU A 75 -1.31 3.21 1.24
CA LEU A 75 -0.74 3.63 2.52
C LEU A 75 0.59 2.93 2.81
N GLY A 76 0.65 1.61 2.56
CA GLY A 76 1.90 0.85 2.68
C GLY A 76 3.00 1.37 1.76
N TYR A 77 2.66 1.76 0.54
CA TYR A 77 3.61 2.38 -0.39
C TYR A 77 4.14 3.73 0.12
N LEU A 78 3.27 4.58 0.63
CA LEU A 78 3.67 5.87 1.22
C LEU A 78 4.55 5.66 2.46
N ALA A 79 4.19 4.72 3.33
CA ALA A 79 4.99 4.36 4.50
C ALA A 79 6.40 3.89 4.09
N ARG A 80 6.50 3.07 3.05
CA ARG A 80 7.77 2.64 2.50
C ARG A 80 8.62 3.81 1.99
N LEU A 81 8.03 4.76 1.27
CA LEU A 81 8.76 5.94 0.78
C LEU A 81 9.33 6.78 1.93
N VAL A 82 8.61 6.89 3.05
CA VAL A 82 9.10 7.55 4.27
C VAL A 82 10.24 6.72 4.86
N TYR A 83 10.01 5.42 5.08
CA TYR A 83 10.99 4.51 5.65
C TYR A 83 12.33 4.51 4.88
N GLU A 84 12.30 4.50 3.56
CA GLU A 84 13.49 4.53 2.70
C GLU A 84 14.32 5.82 2.84
N ARG A 85 13.75 6.87 3.44
CA ARG A 85 14.43 8.16 3.69
C ARG A 85 14.94 8.32 5.11
N LEU A 86 14.57 7.42 6.02
CA LEU A 86 14.97 7.49 7.43
C LEU A 86 16.38 6.91 7.61
N GLY A 87 17.18 7.58 8.42
CA GLY A 87 18.47 7.06 8.89
C GLY A 87 18.31 6.15 10.10
N ALA A 88 19.42 5.55 10.54
CA ALA A 88 19.42 4.62 11.68
C ALA A 88 18.91 5.28 12.98
N ARG A 89 19.23 6.55 13.21
CA ARG A 89 18.81 7.28 14.41
C ARG A 89 17.29 7.50 14.46
N GLU A 90 16.71 7.85 13.33
CA GLU A 90 15.27 8.06 13.21
C GLU A 90 14.51 6.73 13.37
N LEU A 91 15.07 5.64 12.85
CA LEU A 91 14.52 4.29 13.03
C LEU A 91 14.57 3.84 14.49
N ASP A 92 15.69 4.05 15.18
CA ASP A 92 15.83 3.74 16.62
C ASP A 92 14.81 4.54 17.46
N MET A 93 14.61 5.81 17.13
CA MET A 93 13.63 6.66 17.80
C MET A 93 12.19 6.13 17.57
N ILE A 94 11.84 5.76 16.34
CA ILE A 94 10.51 5.21 16.01
C ILE A 94 10.28 3.89 16.75
N LEU A 95 11.27 3.00 16.79
CA LEU A 95 11.19 1.73 17.50
C LEU A 95 11.07 1.95 19.01
N GLY A 96 11.83 2.89 19.59
CA GLY A 96 11.73 3.26 20.99
C GLY A 96 10.34 3.78 21.36
N ILE A 97 9.75 4.63 20.52
CA ILE A 97 8.39 5.14 20.69
C ILE A 97 7.37 4.01 20.56
N ALA A 98 7.49 3.15 19.56
CA ALA A 98 6.58 2.03 19.36
C ALA A 98 6.58 1.05 20.54
N SER A 99 7.77 0.75 21.11
CA SER A 99 7.91 -0.13 22.28
C SER A 99 7.31 0.43 23.56
N THR A 100 7.28 1.76 23.73
CA THR A 100 6.75 2.42 24.94
C THR A 100 5.28 2.80 24.85
N SER A 101 4.72 2.84 23.64
CA SER A 101 3.34 3.30 23.38
C SER A 101 2.27 2.22 23.49
N GLY A 102 2.65 0.94 23.74
CA GLY A 102 1.72 -0.19 23.74
C GLY A 102 1.13 -0.53 22.35
N ILE A 103 1.58 0.15 21.28
CA ILE A 103 1.10 -0.10 19.91
C ILE A 103 1.44 -1.53 19.46
N LEU A 104 2.49 -2.12 20.02
CA LEU A 104 2.94 -3.48 19.71
C LEU A 104 2.28 -4.56 20.57
N ASP A 105 1.56 -4.18 21.64
CA ASP A 105 0.92 -5.12 22.57
C ASP A 105 -0.47 -5.58 22.09
N ASP A 106 -1.09 -4.83 21.17
CA ASP A 106 -2.30 -5.27 20.48
C ASP A 106 -1.95 -6.39 19.48
N ASP A 107 -2.83 -7.39 19.37
CA ASP A 107 -2.74 -8.50 18.41
C ASP A 107 -2.60 -7.92 16.99
N VAL A 108 -1.35 -7.69 16.59
CA VAL A 108 -1.00 -7.11 15.30
C VAL A 108 -1.30 -8.16 14.24
N SER A 109 -2.51 -8.15 13.73
CA SER A 109 -2.88 -9.00 12.61
C SER A 109 -1.93 -8.75 11.44
N PHE A 110 -1.30 -9.81 10.99
CA PHE A 110 -0.42 -9.80 9.80
C PHE A 110 -1.13 -9.23 8.55
N TYR A 111 -2.47 -9.12 8.60
CA TYR A 111 -3.32 -8.69 7.51
C TYR A 111 -3.64 -7.18 7.53
N HIS A 112 -3.56 -6.51 8.68
CA HIS A 112 -4.01 -5.11 8.87
C HIS A 112 -2.89 -4.13 9.21
N HIS A 113 -1.70 -4.31 8.63
CA HIS A 113 -0.57 -3.39 8.84
C HIS A 113 -0.87 -1.93 8.46
N GLY A 114 -1.81 -1.71 7.53
CA GLY A 114 -2.26 -0.37 7.17
C GLY A 114 -2.90 0.38 8.33
N GLU A 115 -3.59 -0.31 9.24
CA GLU A 115 -4.18 0.31 10.43
C GLU A 115 -3.13 0.76 11.43
N LEU A 116 -2.03 0.01 11.58
CA LEU A 116 -0.91 0.42 12.42
C LEU A 116 -0.25 1.69 11.93
N VAL A 117 -0.04 1.81 10.63
CA VAL A 117 0.50 3.04 10.02
C VAL A 117 -0.46 4.20 10.24
N VAL A 118 -1.78 3.99 10.08
CA VAL A 118 -2.79 5.02 10.32
C VAL A 118 -2.86 5.41 11.79
N ARG A 119 -2.77 4.45 12.74
CA ARG A 119 -2.71 4.72 14.18
C ARG A 119 -1.44 5.49 14.54
N ALA A 120 -0.28 5.08 14.02
CA ALA A 120 0.98 5.78 14.22
C ALA A 120 0.93 7.22 13.69
N VAL A 121 0.40 7.42 12.49
CA VAL A 121 0.25 8.75 11.86
C VAL A 121 -0.75 9.62 12.62
N LYS A 122 -1.82 9.05 13.18
CA LYS A 122 -2.83 9.78 13.99
C LYS A 122 -2.37 10.03 15.43
N SER A 123 -1.32 9.37 15.90
CA SER A 123 -0.79 9.59 17.25
C SER A 123 -0.11 10.95 17.32
N ARG A 124 -0.23 11.62 18.50
CA ARG A 124 0.53 12.86 18.80
C ARG A 124 2.05 12.67 18.62
N LEU A 125 2.52 11.43 18.68
CA LEU A 125 3.90 11.02 18.51
C LEU A 125 4.41 11.26 17.08
N PHE A 126 3.57 11.07 16.07
CA PHE A 126 3.95 11.36 14.68
C PHE A 126 4.08 12.86 14.42
N ALA A 127 3.25 13.69 15.06
CA ALA A 127 3.40 15.14 15.01
C ALA A 127 4.74 15.58 15.63
N THR A 128 5.08 15.06 16.81
CA THR A 128 6.37 15.33 17.48
C THR A 128 7.56 14.83 16.65
N PHE A 129 7.39 13.70 15.96
CA PHE A 129 8.40 13.15 15.05
C PHE A 129 8.61 14.04 13.83
N LEU A 130 7.54 14.53 13.20
CA LEU A 130 7.64 15.47 12.07
C LEU A 130 8.32 16.79 12.49
N ASP A 131 8.05 17.27 13.68
CA ASP A 131 8.68 18.48 14.23
C ASP A 131 10.18 18.27 14.55
N SER A 132 10.62 17.03 14.78
CA SER A 132 12.01 16.68 15.08
C SER A 132 12.87 16.40 13.83
N ILE A 133 12.26 16.24 12.64
CA ILE A 133 13.00 16.07 11.39
C ILE A 133 13.46 17.46 10.92
N PRO A 134 14.77 17.70 10.77
CA PRO A 134 15.26 18.95 10.16
C PRO A 134 14.63 19.08 8.76
N MET A 135 13.82 20.12 8.57
CA MET A 135 13.21 20.44 7.28
C MET A 135 14.28 20.33 6.21
N ILE A 136 14.09 19.39 5.30
CA ILE A 136 14.94 19.26 4.10
C ILE A 136 14.88 20.60 3.41
N GLY A 137 16.04 21.30 3.39
CA GLY A 137 16.15 22.67 2.99
C GLY A 137 15.45 22.95 1.68
N THR A 138 14.65 24.00 1.65
CA THR A 138 14.33 24.73 0.45
C THR A 138 15.61 24.92 -0.38
N PRO A 139 15.63 24.60 -1.68
CA PRO A 139 16.78 24.93 -2.52
C PRO A 139 17.00 26.43 -2.42
N ALA A 140 18.19 26.80 -1.96
CA ALA A 140 18.63 28.17 -1.93
C ALA A 140 18.44 28.76 -3.33
N GLY A 141 17.62 29.80 -3.41
CA GLY A 141 17.49 30.60 -4.60
C GLY A 141 18.89 31.10 -4.99
N GLY A 142 19.33 30.72 -6.16
CA GLY A 142 20.48 31.30 -6.78
C GLY A 142 20.12 32.70 -7.23
N ASP A 143 20.64 33.71 -6.53
CA ASP A 143 20.76 35.05 -7.01
C ASP A 143 21.87 35.15 -8.02
N SER A 144 21.62 35.96 -9.03
CA SER A 144 22.49 36.58 -10.06
C SER A 144 22.78 35.78 -11.29
#